data_dd45217d3bcca2d706fa11844c64f559
#
_entry.id   dd45217d3bcca2d706fa11844c64f559
#
_cell.length_a   1.000
_cell.length_b   1.000
_cell.length_c   1.000
_cell.angle_alpha   90.00
_cell.angle_beta   90.00
_cell.angle_gamma   90.00
#
_symmetry.space_group_name_H-M   'P 1'
#
loop_
_entity.id
_entity.type
_entity.pdbx_description
1 polymer ?
#
loop_
_entity_poly.entity_id
_entity_poly.type
_entity_poly.pdbx_seq_one_letter_code
_entity_poly.pdbx_strand_id
1 'polypeptide(L)'
;MALHLIKLCVGADSIQDLQDWVAERSLNAMAAGLEPHSIHTTRMAPKRMEELLDDGSLYWVIKGQVMARQKLLDIRTVTGGDGVQRCQLVLGPEVIETASQPKRPFQGWRYLKSEEAPRDLGKLGEDVAALPEDLRRELAELGLL
;
A
#
# COMPACT_ATOMS: atom_id res chain seq x y z
N MET A 1 -9.63 -16.74 0.72
CA MET A 1 -8.83 -15.82 -0.10
C MET A 1 -8.87 -14.43 0.52
N ALA A 2 -7.77 -13.73 0.47
CA ALA A 2 -7.70 -12.39 1.02
C ALA A 2 -8.51 -11.39 0.19
N LEU A 3 -9.16 -10.46 0.85
CA LEU A 3 -9.76 -9.29 0.23
C LEU A 3 -8.84 -8.10 0.52
N HIS A 4 -8.67 -7.24 -0.48
CA HIS A 4 -7.79 -6.10 -0.37
C HIS A 4 -8.54 -4.79 -0.62
N LEU A 5 -7.86 -3.68 -0.33
CA LEU A 5 -8.30 -2.34 -0.75
C LEU A 5 -7.31 -1.81 -1.79
N ILE A 6 -7.80 -0.91 -2.63
CA ILE A 6 -6.98 -0.18 -3.60
C ILE A 6 -7.32 1.31 -3.51
N LYS A 7 -6.29 2.16 -3.55
CA LYS A 7 -6.46 3.60 -3.41
C LYS A 7 -5.37 4.35 -4.17
N LEU A 8 -5.70 5.55 -4.64
CA LEU A 8 -4.69 6.44 -5.23
C LEU A 8 -3.76 6.98 -4.15
N CYS A 9 -2.46 6.95 -4.43
CA CYS A 9 -1.44 7.54 -3.56
C CYS A 9 -1.28 9.01 -3.93
N VAL A 10 -2.13 9.86 -3.38
CA VAL A 10 -2.17 11.28 -3.72
C VAL A 10 -0.87 11.96 -3.29
N GLY A 11 -0.26 12.68 -4.21
CA GLY A 11 0.98 13.41 -3.96
C GLY A 11 2.27 12.63 -4.20
N ALA A 12 2.19 11.30 -4.38
CA ALA A 12 3.37 10.51 -4.70
C ALA A 12 3.58 10.46 -6.21
N ASP A 13 4.82 10.69 -6.63
CA ASP A 13 5.24 10.57 -8.03
C ASP A 13 5.98 9.27 -8.29
N SER A 14 6.38 8.56 -7.23
CA SER A 14 7.15 7.33 -7.33
C SER A 14 6.91 6.45 -6.10
N ILE A 15 7.30 5.18 -6.21
CA ILE A 15 7.29 4.25 -5.08
C ILE A 15 8.26 4.72 -3.98
N GLN A 16 9.33 5.42 -4.34
CA GLN A 16 10.28 5.97 -3.38
C GLN A 16 9.62 7.01 -2.46
N ASP A 17 8.75 7.85 -3.01
CA ASP A 17 8.01 8.83 -2.21
C ASP A 17 7.15 8.13 -1.15
N LEU A 18 6.47 7.06 -1.54
CA LEU A 18 5.66 6.26 -0.62
C LEU A 18 6.54 5.62 0.46
N GLN A 19 7.68 5.05 0.08
CA GLN A 19 8.63 4.43 1.01
C GLN A 19 9.15 5.45 2.03
N ASP A 20 9.49 6.65 1.59
CA ASP A 20 9.98 7.72 2.47
C ASP A 20 8.93 8.13 3.49
N TRP A 21 7.68 8.29 3.05
CA TRP A 21 6.58 8.63 3.96
C TRP A 21 6.31 7.53 4.98
N VAL A 22 6.32 6.28 4.55
CA VAL A 22 6.09 5.13 5.45
C VAL A 22 7.22 5.01 6.46
N ALA A 23 8.47 5.20 6.02
CA ALA A 23 9.63 5.17 6.91
C ALA A 23 9.56 6.27 7.97
N GLU A 24 9.22 7.49 7.59
CA GLU A 24 9.06 8.60 8.51
C GLU A 24 7.97 8.35 9.55
N ARG A 25 6.81 7.89 9.10
CA ARG A 25 5.69 7.57 9.99
C ARG A 25 6.01 6.42 10.93
N SER A 26 6.73 5.42 10.45
CA SER A 26 7.16 4.29 11.27
C SER A 26 8.16 4.71 12.35
N LEU A 27 9.09 5.60 12.02
CA LEU A 27 10.03 6.18 13.00
C LEU A 27 9.29 7.00 14.06
N ASN A 28 8.29 7.79 13.65
CA ASN A 28 7.48 8.57 14.58
C ASN A 28 6.69 7.65 15.53
N ALA A 29 6.16 6.56 15.03
CA ALA A 29 5.47 5.58 15.87
C ALA A 29 6.40 4.95 16.90
N MET A 30 7.61 4.56 16.49
CA MET A 30 8.61 4.00 17.40
C MET A 30 9.06 5.02 18.45
N ALA A 31 9.21 6.29 18.07
CA ALA A 31 9.55 7.36 19.00
C ALA A 31 8.46 7.57 20.06
N ALA A 32 7.21 7.24 19.73
CA ALA A 32 6.08 7.28 20.67
C ALA A 32 5.92 5.99 21.48
N GLY A 33 6.85 5.04 21.36
CA GLY A 33 6.80 3.76 22.08
C GLY A 33 5.87 2.73 21.47
N LEU A 34 5.48 2.90 20.20
CA LEU A 34 4.58 2.01 19.48
C LEU A 34 5.35 1.14 18.49
N GLU A 35 4.70 0.06 18.04
CA GLU A 35 5.24 -0.75 16.95
C GLU A 35 5.30 0.05 15.65
N PRO A 36 6.28 -0.22 14.76
CA PRO A 36 6.37 0.49 13.49
C PRO A 36 5.10 0.31 12.66
N HIS A 37 4.51 1.41 12.22
CA HIS A 37 3.33 1.40 11.37
C HIS A 37 3.13 2.77 10.75
N SER A 38 2.22 2.85 9.79
CA SER A 38 1.73 4.13 9.27
C SER A 38 0.21 4.13 9.31
N ILE A 39 -0.39 5.31 9.37
CA ILE A 39 -1.84 5.45 9.39
C ILE A 39 -2.26 6.28 8.20
N HIS A 40 -3.22 5.76 7.44
CA HIS A 40 -3.87 6.49 6.36
C HIS A 40 -5.33 6.72 6.70
N THR A 41 -5.76 7.97 6.71
CA THR A 41 -7.12 8.34 7.09
C THR A 41 -7.99 8.53 5.85
N THR A 42 -9.17 7.89 5.86
CA THR A 42 -10.16 8.01 4.80
C THR A 42 -11.49 8.46 5.40
N ARG A 43 -12.41 8.95 4.56
CA ARG A 43 -13.75 9.33 5.03
C ARG A 43 -14.64 8.12 5.23
N MET A 44 -14.54 7.14 4.35
CA MET A 44 -15.46 6.01 4.32
C MET A 44 -14.80 4.79 4.95
N ALA A 45 -15.49 4.15 5.91
CA ALA A 45 -15.03 2.91 6.50
C ALA A 45 -15.51 1.71 5.66
N PRO A 46 -14.65 0.73 5.38
CA PRO A 46 -15.08 -0.48 4.70
C PRO A 46 -15.98 -1.32 5.61
N LYS A 47 -16.95 -2.00 5.04
CA LYS A 47 -17.86 -2.87 5.79
C LYS A 47 -17.28 -4.26 6.03
N ARG A 48 -16.42 -4.73 5.14
CA ARG A 48 -15.86 -6.10 5.16
C ARG A 48 -14.52 -6.14 5.90
N MET A 49 -14.49 -5.57 7.11
CA MET A 49 -13.25 -5.42 7.88
C MET A 49 -12.60 -6.76 8.23
N GLU A 50 -13.39 -7.75 8.62
CA GLU A 50 -12.85 -9.07 8.98
C GLU A 50 -12.11 -9.73 7.83
N GLU A 51 -12.66 -9.64 6.63
CA GLU A 51 -12.03 -10.19 5.43
C GLU A 51 -10.76 -9.42 5.07
N LEU A 52 -10.78 -8.09 5.23
CA LEU A 52 -9.63 -7.24 4.96
C LEU A 52 -8.48 -7.49 5.93
N LEU A 53 -8.79 -7.73 7.19
CA LEU A 53 -7.79 -7.98 8.23
C LEU A 53 -7.29 -9.43 8.22
N ASP A 54 -7.93 -10.31 7.45
CA ASP A 54 -7.48 -11.68 7.25
C ASP A 54 -6.49 -11.72 6.08
N ASP A 55 -5.28 -11.21 6.33
CA ASP A 55 -4.16 -11.15 5.38
C ASP A 55 -4.37 -10.20 4.19
N GLY A 56 -5.25 -9.22 4.33
CA GLY A 56 -5.46 -8.21 3.30
C GLY A 56 -4.41 -7.11 3.29
N SER A 57 -4.33 -6.39 2.18
CA SER A 57 -3.40 -5.28 1.98
C SER A 57 -4.11 -4.09 1.35
N LEU A 58 -3.50 -2.91 1.50
CA LEU A 58 -3.88 -1.72 0.74
C LEU A 58 -2.92 -1.59 -0.44
N TYR A 59 -3.45 -1.67 -1.64
CA TYR A 59 -2.70 -1.50 -2.88
C TYR A 59 -2.71 -0.01 -3.27
N TRP A 60 -1.55 0.50 -3.63
CA TRP A 60 -1.37 1.90 -3.96
C TRP A 60 -1.24 2.11 -5.46
N VAL A 61 -2.01 3.06 -5.99
CA VAL A 61 -1.92 3.50 -7.38
C VAL A 61 -1.07 4.76 -7.44
N ILE A 62 0.02 4.70 -8.18
CA ILE A 62 0.94 5.81 -8.39
C ILE A 62 1.05 6.08 -9.89
N LYS A 63 0.72 7.30 -10.31
CA LYS A 63 0.75 7.70 -11.72
C LYS A 63 0.02 6.74 -12.65
N GLY A 64 -1.21 6.36 -12.27
CA GLY A 64 -2.07 5.54 -13.10
C GLY A 64 -1.75 4.06 -13.11
N GLN A 65 -0.88 3.59 -12.22
CA GLN A 65 -0.52 2.17 -12.12
C GLN A 65 -0.44 1.72 -10.68
N VAL A 66 -0.97 0.52 -10.40
CA VAL A 66 -0.75 -0.13 -9.12
C VAL A 66 0.73 -0.51 -9.06
N MET A 67 1.44 -0.10 -8.03
CA MET A 67 2.89 -0.31 -7.93
C MET A 67 3.35 -0.91 -6.61
N ALA A 68 2.55 -0.81 -5.56
CA ALA A 68 2.95 -1.25 -4.23
C ALA A 68 1.77 -1.62 -3.36
N ARG A 69 2.02 -2.38 -2.30
CA ARG A 69 1.03 -2.67 -1.27
C ARG A 69 1.63 -2.60 0.12
N GLN A 70 0.78 -2.35 1.11
CA GLN A 70 1.10 -2.43 2.53
C GLN A 70 0.07 -3.32 3.21
N LYS A 71 0.51 -4.15 4.14
CA LYS A 71 -0.39 -5.02 4.89
C LYS A 71 -1.32 -4.20 5.77
N LEU A 72 -2.60 -4.57 5.80
CA LEU A 72 -3.59 -3.98 6.71
C LEU A 72 -3.44 -4.65 8.08
N LEU A 73 -3.06 -3.85 9.09
CA LEU A 73 -2.89 -4.34 10.46
C LEU A 73 -4.15 -4.13 11.30
N ASP A 74 -4.85 -3.03 11.06
CA ASP A 74 -6.07 -2.70 11.79
C ASP A 74 -6.88 -1.66 11.00
N ILE A 75 -8.16 -1.57 11.31
CA ILE A 75 -9.07 -0.59 10.72
C ILE A 75 -9.88 0.00 11.87
N ARG A 76 -9.76 1.31 12.09
CA ARG A 76 -10.39 1.99 13.21
C ARG A 76 -11.31 3.10 12.73
N THR A 77 -12.46 3.23 13.38
CA THR A 77 -13.33 4.37 13.15
C THR A 77 -13.07 5.40 14.26
N VAL A 78 -12.81 6.65 13.87
CA VAL A 78 -12.55 7.73 14.80
C VAL A 78 -13.45 8.92 14.49
N THR A 79 -13.83 9.66 15.53
CA THR A 79 -14.58 10.90 15.39
C THR A 79 -13.65 12.06 15.69
N GLY A 80 -13.50 12.97 14.73
CA GLY A 80 -12.65 14.14 14.91
C GLY A 80 -13.31 15.20 15.80
N GLY A 81 -12.56 16.24 16.15
CA GLY A 81 -13.05 17.36 16.92
C GLY A 81 -14.17 18.14 16.21
N ASP A 82 -14.31 17.99 14.90
CA ASP A 82 -15.37 18.56 14.07
C ASP A 82 -16.65 17.69 14.06
N GLY A 83 -16.69 16.59 14.79
CA GLY A 83 -17.81 15.66 14.82
C GLY A 83 -17.92 14.74 13.62
N VAL A 84 -17.00 14.81 12.68
CA VAL A 84 -17.01 13.96 11.47
C VAL A 84 -16.33 12.64 11.76
N GLN A 85 -17.00 11.54 11.42
CA GLN A 85 -16.41 10.21 11.51
C GLN A 85 -15.46 9.98 10.34
N ARG A 86 -14.30 9.41 10.66
CA ARG A 86 -13.28 9.02 9.68
C ARG A 86 -12.79 7.62 9.98
N CYS A 87 -12.21 6.99 8.98
CA CYS A 87 -11.62 5.67 9.11
C CYS A 87 -10.10 5.78 9.06
N GLN A 88 -9.43 5.15 10.02
CA GLN A 88 -7.97 5.04 10.02
C GLN A 88 -7.56 3.63 9.60
N LEU A 89 -6.84 3.55 8.50
CA LEU A 89 -6.23 2.30 8.05
C LEU A 89 -4.84 2.23 8.66
N VAL A 90 -4.62 1.26 9.55
CA VAL A 90 -3.32 1.03 10.16
C VAL A 90 -2.55 0.07 9.27
N LEU A 91 -1.43 0.53 8.73
CA LEU A 91 -0.65 -0.17 7.71
C LEU A 91 0.70 -0.62 8.26
N GLY A 92 1.17 -1.77 7.82
CA GLY A 92 2.48 -2.27 8.20
C GLY A 92 3.61 -1.41 7.67
N PRO A 93 4.81 -1.50 8.27
CA PRO A 93 5.95 -0.65 7.91
C PRO A 93 6.65 -1.06 6.60
N GLU A 94 6.31 -2.21 6.06
CA GLU A 94 6.88 -2.69 4.82
C GLU A 94 6.07 -2.22 3.62
N VAL A 95 6.75 -1.62 2.64
CA VAL A 95 6.19 -1.34 1.33
C VAL A 95 6.64 -2.46 0.39
N ILE A 96 5.69 -3.24 -0.09
CA ILE A 96 5.99 -4.38 -0.96
C ILE A 96 5.73 -3.94 -2.40
N GLU A 97 6.76 -3.98 -3.23
CA GLU A 97 6.61 -3.65 -4.65
C GLU A 97 5.84 -4.74 -5.37
N THR A 98 4.89 -4.33 -6.21
CA THR A 98 4.09 -5.25 -7.04
C THR A 98 4.40 -5.03 -8.51
N ALA A 99 3.99 -5.99 -9.33
CA ALA A 99 3.99 -5.80 -10.78
C ALA A 99 3.10 -4.60 -11.10
N SER A 100 3.49 -3.80 -12.09
CA SER A 100 2.70 -2.65 -12.52
C SER A 100 1.41 -3.11 -13.21
N GLN A 101 0.30 -2.47 -12.84
CA GLN A 101 -1.00 -2.75 -13.43
C GLN A 101 -1.73 -1.43 -13.65
N PRO A 102 -2.10 -1.08 -14.89
CA PRO A 102 -2.81 0.16 -15.15
C PRO A 102 -4.12 0.24 -14.39
N LYS A 103 -4.43 1.43 -13.89
CA LYS A 103 -5.68 1.69 -13.17
C LYS A 103 -6.16 3.10 -13.47
N ARG A 104 -7.43 3.22 -13.86
CA ARG A 104 -8.05 4.52 -14.09
C ARG A 104 -8.21 5.28 -12.77
N PRO A 105 -8.10 6.61 -12.77
CA PRO A 105 -8.34 7.40 -11.57
C PRO A 105 -9.74 7.16 -10.98
N PHE A 106 -9.82 7.15 -9.65
CA PHE A 106 -11.07 7.05 -8.90
C PHE A 106 -10.91 7.77 -7.57
N GLN A 107 -12.02 8.05 -6.91
CA GLN A 107 -12.00 8.72 -5.60
C GLN A 107 -12.15 7.70 -4.47
N GLY A 108 -11.48 7.98 -3.35
CA GLY A 108 -11.54 7.13 -2.17
C GLY A 108 -10.83 5.80 -2.38
N TRP A 109 -11.32 4.79 -1.71
CA TRP A 109 -10.80 3.44 -1.85
C TRP A 109 -11.83 2.55 -2.55
N ARG A 110 -11.36 1.42 -3.07
CA ARG A 110 -12.21 0.36 -3.65
C ARG A 110 -11.80 -0.98 -3.05
N TYR A 111 -12.70 -1.94 -3.05
CA TYR A 111 -12.32 -3.32 -2.79
C TYR A 111 -11.55 -3.87 -3.97
N LEU A 112 -10.54 -4.69 -3.68
CA LEU A 112 -9.75 -5.39 -4.68
C LEU A 112 -9.69 -6.86 -4.31
N LYS A 113 -10.18 -7.73 -5.20
CA LYS A 113 -10.13 -9.16 -4.98
C LYS A 113 -8.72 -9.69 -5.21
N SER A 114 -8.34 -10.77 -4.51
CA SER A 114 -7.03 -11.40 -4.66
C SER A 114 -6.70 -11.75 -6.11
N GLU A 115 -7.67 -12.23 -6.85
CA GLU A 115 -7.51 -12.61 -8.25
C GLU A 115 -7.28 -11.43 -9.19
N GLU A 116 -7.65 -10.23 -8.75
CA GLU A 116 -7.46 -9.00 -9.50
C GLU A 116 -6.17 -8.27 -9.12
N ALA A 117 -5.56 -8.66 -8.01
CA ALA A 117 -4.37 -7.99 -7.47
C ALA A 117 -3.12 -8.39 -8.27
N PRO A 118 -2.23 -7.43 -8.59
CA PRO A 118 -0.97 -7.76 -9.23
C PRO A 118 -0.09 -8.58 -8.29
N ARG A 119 0.75 -9.42 -8.85
CA ARG A 119 1.69 -10.23 -8.07
C ARG A 119 2.76 -9.36 -7.43
N ASP A 120 3.34 -9.84 -6.35
CA ASP A 120 4.46 -9.19 -5.71
C ASP A 120 5.74 -9.41 -6.52
N LEU A 121 6.60 -8.38 -6.54
CA LEU A 121 7.95 -8.48 -7.10
C LEU A 121 8.98 -8.82 -6.03
N GLY A 122 8.53 -9.02 -4.79
CA GLY A 122 9.38 -9.27 -3.66
C GLY A 122 9.73 -8.01 -2.89
N LYS A 123 10.59 -8.15 -1.89
CA LYS A 123 11.08 -7.01 -1.13
C LYS A 123 12.05 -6.23 -2.01
N LEU A 124 11.87 -4.91 -2.03
CA LEU A 124 12.77 -4.05 -2.78
C LEU A 124 14.21 -4.28 -2.35
N GLY A 125 15.05 -4.62 -3.33
CA GLY A 125 16.49 -4.76 -3.13
C GLY A 125 17.01 -6.15 -2.87
N GLU A 126 16.17 -7.12 -2.49
CA GLU A 126 16.65 -8.48 -2.23
C GLU A 126 16.78 -9.31 -3.50
N ASP A 127 15.68 -9.51 -4.22
CA ASP A 127 15.69 -10.35 -5.44
C ASP A 127 16.27 -9.61 -6.63
N VAL A 128 15.96 -8.34 -6.77
CA VAL A 128 16.42 -7.53 -7.90
C VAL A 128 17.92 -7.28 -7.80
N ALA A 129 18.45 -7.09 -6.59
CA ALA A 129 19.90 -6.88 -6.38
C ALA A 129 20.73 -8.13 -6.70
N ALA A 130 20.14 -9.31 -6.63
CA ALA A 130 20.81 -10.56 -6.95
C ALA A 130 20.90 -10.83 -8.45
N LEU A 131 20.16 -10.10 -9.28
CA LEU A 131 20.17 -10.27 -10.72
C LEU A 131 21.27 -9.40 -11.38
N PRO A 132 21.90 -9.90 -12.47
CA PRO A 132 22.78 -9.06 -13.27
C PRO A 132 22.07 -7.81 -13.77
N GLU A 133 22.78 -6.72 -13.92
CA GLU A 133 22.22 -5.44 -14.33
C GLU A 133 21.49 -5.50 -15.67
N ASP A 134 22.08 -6.15 -16.67
CA ASP A 134 21.46 -6.31 -17.99
C ASP A 134 20.15 -7.08 -17.90
N LEU A 135 20.08 -8.11 -17.07
CA LEU A 135 18.86 -8.90 -16.88
C LEU A 135 17.78 -8.09 -16.18
N ARG A 136 18.15 -7.28 -15.18
CA ARG A 136 17.22 -6.38 -14.51
C ARG A 136 16.64 -5.35 -15.49
N ARG A 137 17.49 -4.80 -16.35
CA ARG A 137 17.07 -3.84 -17.38
C ARG A 137 16.12 -4.48 -18.39
N GLU A 138 16.45 -5.67 -18.85
CA GLU A 138 15.62 -6.42 -19.78
C GLU A 138 14.25 -6.74 -19.19
N LEU A 139 14.20 -7.18 -17.93
CA LEU A 139 12.95 -7.46 -17.24
C LEU A 139 12.10 -6.20 -17.05
N ALA A 140 12.74 -5.07 -16.77
CA ALA A 140 12.06 -3.79 -16.66
C ALA A 140 11.44 -3.35 -17.99
N GLU A 141 12.17 -3.52 -19.11
CA GLU A 141 11.67 -3.21 -20.46
C GLU A 141 10.48 -4.08 -20.83
N LEU A 142 10.47 -5.33 -20.38
CA LEU A 142 9.37 -6.26 -20.62
C LEU A 142 8.18 -6.07 -19.67
N GLY A 143 8.28 -5.13 -18.73
CA GLY A 143 7.24 -4.90 -17.74
C GLY A 143 7.14 -5.96 -16.66
N LEU A 144 8.20 -6.76 -16.45
CA LEU A 144 8.25 -7.84 -15.46
C LEU A 144 8.84 -7.41 -14.12
N LEU A 145 9.37 -6.20 -14.08
CA LEU A 145 9.88 -5.57 -12.86
C LEU A 145 9.18 -4.24 -12.62
#